data_6412bb9af1057cd46f78d1fc9abcc5e4
#
_entry.id   6412bb9af1057cd46f78d1fc9abcc5e4
#
_cell.length_a   1.000
_cell.length_b   1.000
_cell.length_c   1.000
_cell.angle_alpha   90.00
_cell.angle_beta   90.00
_cell.angle_gamma   90.00
#
_symmetry.space_group_name_H-M   'P 1'
#
loop_
_entity.id
_entity.type
_entity.pdbx_description
1 polymer ?
#
loop_
_entity_poly.entity_id
_entity_poly.type
_entity_poly.pdbx_seq_one_letter_code
_entity_poly.pdbx_strand_id
1 'polypeptide(L)'
;MKEKITIPFYNDLLFKYFVYDNEDEGCQYILKKIIEEITPIRCKELYVINSELMTHHYREKRSILDVRVKTQEGEYINIEVQSAGLFESLHRRFQYYAFKNIALQIKSGDEYRKLQPVYQIILYHEEDKEYHKLIRKFSIMDNKYHDDKGSLIHIYYVFLKEIEKIVKEKGKDHLNELEELCYVIEKGNECDRIKMTKVGQIMKEKYDKFMEDMNLREEAWAYEKAEFDKMAHYVDGEAKGRAEGKVEKSKSHVIKFYKTKYPNEDISWLENLTEKQYDEIFDMLLNNEDLEVIKRI
;
A
#
# COMPACT_ATOMS: atom_id res chain seq x y z
N MET A 1 16.72 -24.94 -18.65
CA MET A 1 16.98 -23.51 -18.47
C MET A 1 16.68 -23.19 -17.02
N LYS A 2 17.64 -22.68 -16.24
CA LYS A 2 17.33 -22.17 -14.89
C LYS A 2 16.38 -20.97 -15.08
N GLU A 3 15.21 -20.99 -14.48
CA GLU A 3 14.35 -19.79 -14.42
C GLU A 3 15.20 -18.63 -13.88
N LYS A 4 15.24 -17.55 -14.63
CA LYS A 4 15.97 -16.35 -14.23
C LYS A 4 15.14 -15.72 -13.12
N ILE A 5 15.57 -15.86 -11.88
CA ILE A 5 14.92 -15.22 -10.73
C ILE A 5 14.90 -13.72 -11.01
N THR A 6 13.72 -13.14 -11.04
CA THR A 6 13.51 -11.71 -11.24
C THR A 6 12.98 -11.15 -9.94
N ILE A 7 13.63 -10.10 -9.42
CA ILE A 7 13.17 -9.36 -8.25
C ILE A 7 12.54 -8.07 -8.77
N PRO A 8 11.27 -7.80 -8.48
CA PRO A 8 10.62 -6.58 -8.95
C PRO A 8 11.16 -5.35 -8.21
N PHE A 9 11.15 -4.19 -8.87
CA PHE A 9 11.64 -2.94 -8.28
C PHE A 9 10.81 -2.43 -7.10
N TYR A 10 9.57 -2.89 -6.94
CA TYR A 10 8.77 -2.61 -5.76
C TYR A 10 9.08 -3.53 -4.57
N ASN A 11 10.13 -4.37 -4.67
CA ASN A 11 10.72 -5.04 -3.51
C ASN A 11 11.40 -4.00 -2.61
N ASP A 12 11.09 -4.01 -1.32
CA ASP A 12 11.56 -3.00 -0.36
C ASP A 12 13.09 -2.91 -0.29
N LEU A 13 13.78 -4.05 -0.28
CA LEU A 13 15.25 -4.08 -0.25
C LEU A 13 15.85 -3.52 -1.54
N LEU A 14 15.34 -3.96 -2.70
CA LEU A 14 15.81 -3.48 -4.00
C LEU A 14 15.54 -1.98 -4.16
N PHE A 15 14.34 -1.51 -3.78
CA PHE A 15 14.02 -0.08 -3.83
C PHE A 15 14.98 0.74 -2.96
N LYS A 16 15.23 0.33 -1.72
CA LYS A 16 16.20 1.01 -0.84
C LYS A 16 17.59 1.02 -1.43
N TYR A 17 18.03 -0.06 -2.05
CA TYR A 17 19.32 -0.12 -2.75
C TYR A 17 19.46 0.95 -3.84
N PHE A 18 18.35 1.35 -4.47
CA PHE A 18 18.35 2.41 -5.50
C PHE A 18 18.41 3.83 -4.95
N VAL A 19 17.95 4.09 -3.73
CA VAL A 19 17.66 5.46 -3.28
C VAL A 19 18.22 5.82 -1.90
N TYR A 20 18.75 4.87 -1.14
CA TYR A 20 19.05 5.12 0.28
C TYR A 20 20.47 5.67 0.54
N ASP A 21 21.41 5.44 -0.35
CA ASP A 21 22.79 5.85 -0.15
C ASP A 21 23.03 7.32 -0.53
N ASN A 22 23.36 8.15 0.48
CA ASN A 22 23.66 9.56 0.28
C ASN A 22 24.96 9.84 -0.47
N GLU A 23 25.92 8.89 -0.46
CA GLU A 23 27.23 9.03 -1.09
C GLU A 23 27.24 8.51 -2.54
N ASP A 24 26.23 7.74 -2.93
CA ASP A 24 26.09 7.21 -4.30
C ASP A 24 25.35 8.21 -5.21
N GLU A 25 26.07 8.76 -6.18
CA GLU A 25 25.53 9.73 -7.14
C GLU A 25 24.31 9.19 -7.92
N GLY A 26 24.30 7.89 -8.21
CA GLY A 26 23.17 7.23 -8.89
C GLY A 26 21.95 7.19 -8.00
N CYS A 27 22.09 6.85 -6.71
CA CYS A 27 21.00 6.90 -5.73
C CYS A 27 20.43 8.31 -5.62
N GLN A 28 21.28 9.31 -5.47
CA GLN A 28 20.87 10.72 -5.39
C GLN A 28 20.15 11.19 -6.67
N TYR A 29 20.63 10.76 -7.84
CA TYR A 29 20.02 11.12 -9.11
C TYR A 29 18.62 10.48 -9.25
N ILE A 30 18.47 9.19 -8.95
CA ILE A 30 17.16 8.50 -9.00
C ILE A 30 16.18 9.14 -8.01
N LEU A 31 16.61 9.34 -6.76
CA LEU A 31 15.80 9.94 -5.70
C LEU A 31 15.31 11.34 -6.09
N LYS A 32 16.21 12.17 -6.61
CA LYS A 32 15.89 13.50 -7.11
C LYS A 32 14.87 13.44 -8.24
N LYS A 33 15.04 12.54 -9.20
CA LYS A 33 14.09 12.37 -10.30
C LYS A 33 12.72 11.92 -9.84
N ILE A 34 12.61 10.97 -8.92
CA ILE A 34 11.33 10.57 -8.32
C ILE A 34 10.60 11.80 -7.75
N ILE A 35 11.32 12.62 -6.99
CA ILE A 35 10.74 13.80 -6.33
C ILE A 35 10.32 14.86 -7.35
N GLU A 36 11.21 15.23 -8.25
CA GLU A 36 10.99 16.34 -9.20
C GLU A 36 9.94 16.05 -10.26
N GLU A 37 9.77 14.76 -10.64
CA GLU A 37 8.77 14.37 -11.63
C GLU A 37 7.36 14.20 -11.03
N ILE A 38 7.27 13.87 -9.73
CA ILE A 38 5.98 13.59 -9.06
C ILE A 38 5.47 14.84 -8.32
N THR A 39 6.35 15.67 -7.80
CA THR A 39 6.00 16.84 -6.98
C THR A 39 6.46 18.14 -7.64
N PRO A 40 5.95 19.29 -7.19
CA PRO A 40 6.45 20.59 -7.66
C PRO A 40 7.82 20.97 -7.08
N ILE A 41 8.40 20.14 -6.20
CA ILE A 41 9.67 20.44 -5.54
C ILE A 41 10.80 20.37 -6.57
N ARG A 42 11.70 21.36 -6.49
CA ARG A 42 12.97 21.39 -7.20
C ARG A 42 14.07 21.60 -6.17
N CYS A 43 14.85 20.58 -5.94
CA CYS A 43 15.88 20.61 -4.91
C CYS A 43 17.28 20.47 -5.50
N LYS A 44 18.20 21.23 -4.91
CA LYS A 44 19.64 21.14 -5.26
C LYS A 44 20.26 19.94 -4.57
N GLU A 45 19.99 19.82 -3.27
CA GLU A 45 20.52 18.78 -2.41
C GLU A 45 19.41 18.06 -1.66
N LEU A 46 19.57 16.76 -1.47
CA LEU A 46 18.67 15.86 -0.77
C LEU A 46 19.45 15.05 0.24
N TYR A 47 18.85 14.83 1.40
CA TYR A 47 19.46 14.01 2.46
C TYR A 47 18.47 12.94 2.89
N VAL A 48 18.80 11.68 2.68
CA VAL A 48 18.08 10.55 3.29
C VAL A 48 18.36 10.58 4.78
N ILE A 49 17.30 10.60 5.57
CA ILE A 49 17.35 10.70 7.03
C ILE A 49 16.69 9.48 7.66
N ASN A 50 16.78 9.35 9.00
CA ASN A 50 16.15 8.25 9.73
C ASN A 50 14.66 8.15 9.36
N SER A 51 14.27 6.96 8.91
CA SER A 51 12.91 6.65 8.47
C SER A 51 11.95 6.37 9.63
N GLU A 52 12.43 6.09 10.84
CA GLU A 52 11.57 5.89 12.01
C GLU A 52 11.11 7.24 12.56
N LEU A 53 9.78 7.44 12.62
CA LEU A 53 9.19 8.61 13.27
C LEU A 53 9.17 8.39 14.79
N MET A 54 9.78 9.32 15.53
CA MET A 54 9.86 9.25 16.98
C MET A 54 8.49 9.06 17.65
N THR A 55 8.44 8.25 18.69
CA THR A 55 7.28 8.10 19.56
C THR A 55 7.55 8.84 20.88
N HIS A 56 6.57 9.61 21.36
CA HIS A 56 6.66 10.28 22.65
C HIS A 56 6.24 9.38 23.82
N HIS A 57 5.43 8.35 23.53
CA HIS A 57 4.96 7.38 24.51
C HIS A 57 5.15 5.95 24.01
N TYR A 58 5.50 5.02 24.92
CA TYR A 58 5.71 3.60 24.59
C TYR A 58 4.47 2.90 24.00
N ARG A 59 3.27 3.47 24.15
CA ARG A 59 2.01 2.97 23.57
C ARG A 59 1.66 3.54 22.19
N GLU A 60 2.42 4.51 21.70
CA GLU A 60 2.18 5.04 20.35
C GLU A 60 2.53 4.00 19.31
N LYS A 61 1.73 3.98 18.24
CA LYS A 61 2.03 3.14 17.08
C LYS A 61 3.35 3.61 16.44
N ARG A 62 4.31 2.69 16.34
CA ARG A 62 5.53 2.93 15.58
C ARG A 62 5.17 3.23 14.12
N SER A 63 5.85 4.19 13.55
CA SER A 63 5.71 4.57 12.15
C SER A 63 7.09 4.53 11.54
N ILE A 64 7.34 3.53 10.70
CA ILE A 64 8.58 3.37 9.95
C ILE A 64 8.21 3.61 8.49
N LEU A 65 8.93 4.52 7.85
CA LEU A 65 8.79 4.87 6.45
C LEU A 65 9.85 4.12 5.63
N ASP A 66 9.58 3.83 4.37
CA ASP A 66 10.56 3.14 3.54
C ASP A 66 11.78 4.04 3.29
N VAL A 67 11.53 5.25 2.80
CA VAL A 67 12.57 6.26 2.60
C VAL A 67 12.06 7.62 3.05
N ARG A 68 12.84 8.31 3.86
CA ARG A 68 12.54 9.67 4.35
C ARG A 68 13.66 10.61 3.95
N VAL A 69 13.28 11.71 3.32
CA VAL A 69 14.19 12.69 2.76
C VAL A 69 13.91 14.07 3.36
N LYS A 70 14.96 14.85 3.53
CA LYS A 70 14.86 16.27 3.84
C LYS A 70 15.54 17.08 2.74
N THR A 71 14.86 18.12 2.27
CA THR A 71 15.45 19.06 1.30
C THR A 71 16.30 20.12 2.00
N GLN A 72 17.07 20.84 1.22
CA GLN A 72 17.85 21.98 1.70
C GLN A 72 16.95 23.09 2.29
N GLU A 73 15.76 23.27 1.75
CA GLU A 73 14.76 24.24 2.21
C GLU A 73 14.03 23.77 3.49
N GLY A 74 14.26 22.52 3.91
CA GLY A 74 13.73 21.95 5.14
C GLY A 74 12.45 21.13 4.99
N GLU A 75 11.94 20.99 3.77
CA GLU A 75 10.76 20.18 3.48
C GLU A 75 11.02 18.70 3.73
N TYR A 76 9.99 17.98 4.14
CA TYR A 76 10.05 16.55 4.37
C TYR A 76 9.33 15.79 3.26
N ILE A 77 10.03 14.83 2.70
CA ILE A 77 9.50 13.94 1.64
C ILE A 77 9.62 12.51 2.11
N ASN A 78 8.49 11.82 2.15
CA ASN A 78 8.44 10.40 2.45
C ASN A 78 8.10 9.65 1.17
N ILE A 79 8.84 8.60 0.88
CA ILE A 79 8.60 7.74 -0.29
C ILE A 79 8.35 6.34 0.21
N GLU A 80 7.23 5.77 -0.20
CA GLU A 80 6.76 4.44 0.19
C GLU A 80 6.54 3.60 -1.06
N VAL A 81 6.94 2.35 -1.02
CA VAL A 81 6.60 1.36 -2.04
C VAL A 81 5.56 0.40 -1.48
N GLN A 82 4.45 0.25 -2.19
CA GLN A 82 3.34 -0.55 -1.70
C GLN A 82 2.89 -1.54 -2.77
N SER A 83 3.11 -2.83 -2.51
CA SER A 83 2.77 -3.92 -3.44
C SER A 83 1.31 -4.32 -3.41
N ALA A 84 0.61 -4.15 -2.27
CA ALA A 84 -0.78 -4.58 -2.10
C ALA A 84 -1.47 -3.81 -0.96
N GLY A 85 -2.79 -3.97 -0.87
CA GLY A 85 -3.62 -3.48 0.23
C GLY A 85 -4.86 -2.74 -0.25
N LEU A 86 -5.84 -2.58 0.65
CA LEU A 86 -7.04 -1.80 0.37
C LEU A 86 -6.69 -0.31 0.37
N PHE A 87 -6.97 0.38 -0.73
CA PHE A 87 -6.66 1.79 -0.92
C PHE A 87 -7.14 2.67 0.25
N GLU A 88 -8.37 2.48 0.73
CA GLU A 88 -8.90 3.27 1.84
C GLU A 88 -8.06 3.11 3.13
N SER A 89 -7.68 1.88 3.46
CA SER A 89 -6.88 1.59 4.66
C SER A 89 -5.47 2.18 4.54
N LEU A 90 -4.86 2.05 3.36
CA LEU A 90 -3.55 2.64 3.05
C LEU A 90 -3.61 4.16 3.10
N HIS A 91 -4.67 4.76 2.53
CA HIS A 91 -4.85 6.21 2.52
C HIS A 91 -4.92 6.79 3.93
N ARG A 92 -5.68 6.16 4.84
CA ARG A 92 -5.73 6.55 6.25
C ARG A 92 -4.37 6.41 6.95
N ARG A 93 -3.62 5.35 6.66
CA ARG A 93 -2.27 5.14 7.21
C ARG A 93 -1.32 6.26 6.77
N PHE A 94 -1.30 6.60 5.51
CA PHE A 94 -0.40 7.63 4.98
C PHE A 94 -0.79 9.04 5.43
N GLN A 95 -2.07 9.34 5.57
CA GLN A 95 -2.50 10.57 6.23
C GLN A 95 -1.98 10.63 7.68
N TYR A 96 -2.11 9.55 8.45
CA TYR A 96 -1.59 9.50 9.81
C TYR A 96 -0.08 9.75 9.85
N TYR A 97 0.70 9.17 8.93
CA TYR A 97 2.14 9.41 8.85
C TYR A 97 2.47 10.87 8.51
N ALA A 98 1.74 11.49 7.59
CA ALA A 98 1.92 12.89 7.25
C ALA A 98 1.61 13.81 8.44
N PHE A 99 0.48 13.61 9.13
CA PHE A 99 0.12 14.36 10.32
C PHE A 99 1.17 14.22 11.45
N LYS A 100 1.60 12.98 11.70
CA LYS A 100 2.63 12.73 12.70
C LYS A 100 3.95 13.41 12.36
N ASN A 101 4.35 13.40 11.10
CA ASN A 101 5.57 14.06 10.64
C ASN A 101 5.49 15.58 10.85
N ILE A 102 4.32 16.20 10.61
CA ILE A 102 4.11 17.63 10.89
C ILE A 102 4.16 17.90 12.39
N ALA A 103 3.47 17.10 13.19
CA ALA A 103 3.42 17.29 14.64
C ALA A 103 4.80 17.21 15.31
N LEU A 104 5.72 16.41 14.75
CA LEU A 104 7.07 16.23 15.25
C LEU A 104 8.03 17.39 14.89
N GLN A 105 7.63 18.33 14.05
CA GLN A 105 8.50 19.44 13.60
C GLN A 105 8.66 20.53 14.66
N ILE A 106 7.68 20.70 15.53
CA ILE A 106 7.66 21.78 16.55
C ILE A 106 7.43 21.20 17.94
N LYS A 107 7.90 21.96 18.94
CA LYS A 107 7.71 21.67 20.38
C LYS A 107 6.88 22.76 21.04
N SER A 108 6.52 22.57 22.29
CA SER A 108 5.83 23.58 23.09
C SER A 108 6.64 24.89 23.12
N GLY A 109 6.00 26.01 22.74
CA GLY A 109 6.64 27.31 22.64
C GLY A 109 7.22 27.69 21.26
N ASP A 110 7.27 26.71 20.32
CA ASP A 110 7.69 27.01 18.95
C ASP A 110 6.58 27.73 18.16
N GLU A 111 7.00 28.55 17.21
CA GLU A 111 6.09 29.28 16.32
C GLU A 111 5.59 28.38 15.19
N TYR A 112 4.29 28.36 14.91
CA TYR A 112 3.68 27.57 13.83
C TYR A 112 4.23 27.90 12.44
N ARG A 113 4.76 29.11 12.21
CA ARG A 113 5.38 29.49 10.93
C ARG A 113 6.64 28.67 10.58
N LYS A 114 7.21 27.94 11.55
CA LYS A 114 8.35 27.03 11.31
C LYS A 114 7.96 25.72 10.69
N LEU A 115 6.66 25.38 10.67
CA LEU A 115 6.17 24.15 10.05
C LEU A 115 6.46 24.16 8.55
N GLN A 116 7.07 23.07 8.10
CA GLN A 116 7.36 22.82 6.70
C GLN A 116 6.38 21.81 6.11
N PRO A 117 6.00 21.95 4.84
CA PRO A 117 5.16 20.96 4.18
C PRO A 117 5.77 19.54 4.20
N VAL A 118 4.88 18.55 4.28
CA VAL A 118 5.22 17.13 4.16
C VAL A 118 4.66 16.63 2.83
N TYR A 119 5.53 16.10 2.02
CA TYR A 119 5.20 15.44 0.76
C TYR A 119 5.31 13.94 0.93
N GLN A 120 4.24 13.23 0.62
CA GLN A 120 4.22 11.77 0.69
C GLN A 120 4.01 11.20 -0.70
N ILE A 121 4.96 10.42 -1.19
CA ILE A 121 4.93 9.76 -2.49
C ILE A 121 4.71 8.27 -2.22
N ILE A 122 3.66 7.71 -2.76
CA ILE A 122 3.35 6.30 -2.66
C ILE A 122 3.43 5.68 -4.05
N LEU A 123 4.46 4.87 -4.28
CA LEU A 123 4.61 4.05 -5.48
C LEU A 123 3.77 2.78 -5.27
N TYR A 124 2.56 2.77 -5.84
CA TYR A 124 1.55 1.78 -5.55
C TYR A 124 1.38 0.81 -6.73
N HIS A 125 1.71 -0.46 -6.51
CA HIS A 125 1.65 -1.52 -7.52
C HIS A 125 0.20 -1.98 -7.75
N GLU A 126 -0.67 -1.05 -8.11
CA GLU A 126 -2.07 -1.27 -8.46
C GLU A 126 -2.54 -0.30 -9.55
N GLU A 127 -3.73 -0.55 -10.09
CA GLU A 127 -4.42 0.37 -10.99
C GLU A 127 -5.25 1.39 -10.21
N ASP A 128 -5.40 2.59 -10.76
CA ASP A 128 -6.43 3.55 -10.32
C ASP A 128 -7.79 3.13 -10.90
N LYS A 129 -8.52 2.32 -10.13
CA LYS A 129 -9.82 1.75 -10.54
C LYS A 129 -10.93 2.79 -10.73
N GLU A 130 -10.72 4.00 -10.24
CA GLU A 130 -11.75 5.05 -10.23
C GLU A 130 -11.57 6.06 -11.38
N TYR A 131 -10.36 6.56 -11.55
CA TYR A 131 -10.09 7.65 -12.52
C TYR A 131 -9.09 7.27 -13.60
N HIS A 132 -8.47 6.10 -13.51
CA HIS A 132 -7.46 5.61 -14.47
C HIS A 132 -6.32 6.62 -14.72
N LYS A 133 -5.78 7.19 -13.62
CA LYS A 133 -4.70 8.17 -13.66
C LYS A 133 -3.40 7.57 -13.12
N LEU A 134 -2.29 7.83 -13.81
CA LEU A 134 -0.97 7.44 -13.35
C LEU A 134 -0.65 8.09 -11.99
N ILE A 135 -1.03 9.36 -11.80
CA ILE A 135 -0.81 10.08 -10.54
C ILE A 135 -2.11 10.71 -10.05
N ARG A 136 -2.37 10.57 -8.73
CA ARG A 136 -3.41 11.31 -8.01
C ARG A 136 -2.79 12.07 -6.85
N LYS A 137 -3.13 13.35 -6.73
CA LYS A 137 -2.71 14.23 -5.63
C LYS A 137 -3.86 14.45 -4.66
N PHE A 138 -3.55 14.36 -3.36
CA PHE A 138 -4.43 14.74 -2.27
C PHE A 138 -3.76 15.81 -1.43
N SER A 139 -4.49 16.88 -1.11
CA SER A 139 -4.03 18.00 -0.27
C SER A 139 -5.22 18.64 0.44
N ILE A 140 -4.95 19.43 1.46
CA ILE A 140 -5.96 20.28 2.08
C ILE A 140 -6.14 21.48 1.18
N MET A 141 -7.38 21.75 0.73
CA MET A 141 -7.65 22.86 -0.19
C MET A 141 -8.95 23.58 0.14
N ASP A 142 -9.07 24.80 -0.34
CA ASP A 142 -10.35 25.52 -0.35
C ASP A 142 -11.32 24.88 -1.35
N ASN A 143 -12.51 24.52 -0.89
CA ASN A 143 -13.48 23.81 -1.72
C ASN A 143 -14.09 24.67 -2.85
N LYS A 144 -14.06 25.99 -2.71
CA LYS A 144 -14.67 26.88 -3.69
C LYS A 144 -13.71 27.25 -4.81
N TYR A 145 -12.46 27.52 -4.46
CA TYR A 145 -11.45 28.01 -5.41
C TYR A 145 -10.43 26.94 -5.79
N HIS A 146 -10.52 25.75 -5.18
CA HIS A 146 -9.57 24.66 -5.37
C HIS A 146 -8.10 25.09 -5.15
N ASP A 147 -7.89 26.00 -4.19
CA ASP A 147 -6.57 26.51 -3.83
C ASP A 147 -6.00 25.70 -2.66
N ASP A 148 -4.83 25.09 -2.84
CA ASP A 148 -4.10 24.34 -1.82
C ASP A 148 -2.85 25.10 -1.33
N LYS A 149 -2.74 26.41 -1.60
CA LYS A 149 -1.65 27.25 -1.09
C LYS A 149 -1.64 27.24 0.43
N GLY A 150 -0.46 26.99 0.99
CA GLY A 150 -0.30 26.84 2.43
C GLY A 150 -0.73 25.50 3.00
N SER A 151 -1.13 24.51 2.17
CA SER A 151 -1.30 23.15 2.63
C SER A 151 0.02 22.60 3.15
N LEU A 152 -0.01 22.02 4.37
CA LEU A 152 1.15 21.36 4.96
C LEU A 152 1.23 19.88 4.58
N ILE A 153 0.24 19.36 3.85
CA ILE A 153 0.15 17.94 3.48
C ILE A 153 -0.12 17.81 2.00
N HIS A 154 0.77 17.09 1.33
CA HIS A 154 0.62 16.71 -0.08
C HIS A 154 0.90 15.22 -0.22
N ILE A 155 -0.10 14.44 -0.61
CA ILE A 155 0.02 12.98 -0.79
C ILE A 155 -0.15 12.67 -2.27
N TYR A 156 0.83 12.00 -2.86
CA TYR A 156 0.86 11.60 -4.25
C TYR A 156 0.82 10.08 -4.34
N TYR A 157 -0.20 9.53 -4.97
CA TYR A 157 -0.25 8.12 -5.36
C TYR A 157 0.17 8.00 -6.81
N VAL A 158 1.17 7.17 -7.05
CA VAL A 158 1.61 6.77 -8.39
C VAL A 158 1.13 5.34 -8.61
N PHE A 159 0.11 5.17 -9.43
CA PHE A 159 -0.50 3.87 -9.73
C PHE A 159 0.30 3.19 -10.84
N LEU A 160 1.28 2.38 -10.45
CA LEU A 160 2.30 1.84 -11.35
C LEU A 160 1.72 1.01 -12.50
N LYS A 161 0.64 0.24 -12.26
CA LYS A 161 0.00 -0.56 -13.31
C LYS A 161 -0.67 0.26 -14.42
N GLU A 162 -0.98 1.54 -14.18
CA GLU A 162 -1.51 2.41 -15.24
C GLU A 162 -0.50 2.65 -16.38
N ILE A 163 0.80 2.43 -16.11
CA ILE A 163 1.84 2.57 -17.13
C ILE A 163 1.66 1.60 -18.30
N GLU A 164 1.07 0.43 -18.07
CA GLU A 164 0.81 -0.54 -19.15
C GLU A 164 -0.14 0.01 -20.22
N LYS A 165 -1.14 0.77 -19.80
CA LYS A 165 -2.08 1.43 -20.72
C LYS A 165 -1.38 2.51 -21.53
N ILE A 166 -0.55 3.32 -20.85
CA ILE A 166 0.24 4.38 -21.50
C ILE A 166 1.20 3.79 -22.52
N VAL A 167 1.87 2.68 -22.18
CA VAL A 167 2.77 1.99 -23.12
C VAL A 167 2.01 1.42 -24.33
N LYS A 168 0.81 0.89 -24.13
CA LYS A 168 -0.03 0.40 -25.24
C LYS A 168 -0.45 1.53 -26.19
N GLU A 169 -0.69 2.73 -25.66
CA GLU A 169 -1.13 3.88 -26.44
C GLU A 169 0.02 4.59 -27.16
N LYS A 170 1.13 4.84 -26.47
CA LYS A 170 2.25 5.65 -26.96
C LYS A 170 3.40 4.84 -27.56
N GLY A 171 3.56 3.58 -27.14
CA GLY A 171 4.77 2.80 -27.37
C GLY A 171 5.91 3.12 -26.40
N LYS A 172 6.79 2.14 -26.16
CA LYS A 172 7.90 2.24 -25.19
C LYS A 172 8.89 3.36 -25.49
N ASP A 173 9.12 3.66 -26.77
CA ASP A 173 10.10 4.66 -27.22
C ASP A 173 9.63 6.12 -27.09
N HIS A 174 8.37 6.32 -26.70
CA HIS A 174 7.74 7.64 -26.60
C HIS A 174 7.34 8.02 -25.16
N LEU A 175 7.85 7.28 -24.16
CA LEU A 175 7.63 7.60 -22.77
C LEU A 175 8.44 8.84 -22.36
N ASN A 176 7.82 9.72 -21.56
CA ASN A 176 8.55 10.80 -20.90
C ASN A 176 9.34 10.26 -19.69
N GLU A 177 10.15 11.09 -19.03
CA GLU A 177 11.02 10.68 -17.93
C GLU A 177 10.24 10.04 -16.76
N LEU A 178 9.09 10.60 -16.38
CA LEU A 178 8.22 10.04 -15.35
C LEU A 178 7.61 8.69 -15.77
N GLU A 179 7.08 8.62 -16.98
CA GLU A 179 6.48 7.39 -17.51
C GLU A 179 7.54 6.28 -17.64
N GLU A 180 8.74 6.61 -18.08
CA GLU A 180 9.85 5.65 -18.11
C GLU A 180 10.25 5.20 -16.72
N LEU A 181 10.38 6.11 -15.75
CA LEU A 181 10.65 5.79 -14.36
C LEU A 181 9.60 4.80 -13.82
N CYS A 182 8.32 5.10 -14.00
CA CYS A 182 7.23 4.21 -13.58
C CYS A 182 7.29 2.85 -14.30
N TYR A 183 7.62 2.86 -15.59
CA TYR A 183 7.75 1.64 -16.38
C TYR A 183 8.89 0.76 -15.89
N VAL A 184 10.05 1.34 -15.60
CA VAL A 184 11.19 0.61 -15.05
C VAL A 184 10.86 0.01 -13.69
N ILE A 185 10.20 0.78 -12.81
CA ILE A 185 9.79 0.30 -11.48
C ILE A 185 8.79 -0.85 -11.62
N GLU A 186 7.83 -0.75 -12.54
CA GLU A 186 6.79 -1.77 -12.72
C GLU A 186 7.31 -3.04 -13.40
N LYS A 187 8.14 -2.92 -14.44
CA LYS A 187 8.52 -4.05 -15.33
C LYS A 187 9.95 -4.58 -15.15
N GLY A 188 10.82 -3.85 -14.50
CA GLY A 188 12.18 -4.28 -14.22
C GLY A 188 12.94 -4.74 -15.48
N ASN A 189 13.07 -6.05 -15.64
CA ASN A 189 13.90 -6.69 -16.68
C ASN A 189 13.49 -6.40 -18.15
N GLU A 190 12.28 -5.93 -18.40
CA GLU A 190 11.82 -5.64 -19.77
C GLU A 190 12.39 -4.33 -20.32
N CYS A 191 13.17 -3.60 -19.52
CA CYS A 191 13.78 -2.32 -19.88
C CYS A 191 14.78 -2.39 -21.05
N ASP A 192 15.30 -3.57 -21.40
CA ASP A 192 16.28 -3.78 -22.48
C ASP A 192 15.78 -3.35 -23.87
N ARG A 193 14.47 -3.10 -24.02
CA ARG A 193 13.83 -2.76 -25.30
C ARG A 193 13.49 -1.29 -25.45
N ILE A 194 13.87 -0.44 -24.49
CA ILE A 194 13.54 0.98 -24.48
C ILE A 194 14.76 1.80 -24.85
N LYS A 195 14.55 2.90 -25.57
CA LYS A 195 15.55 3.98 -25.68
C LYS A 195 15.58 4.70 -24.35
N MET A 196 16.48 4.28 -23.46
CA MET A 196 16.53 4.73 -22.08
C MET A 196 16.98 6.18 -21.94
N THR A 197 16.28 6.93 -21.09
CA THR A 197 16.77 8.20 -20.53
C THR A 197 17.92 7.94 -19.55
N LYS A 198 18.56 9.01 -19.07
CA LYS A 198 19.65 8.88 -18.09
C LYS A 198 19.19 8.16 -16.82
N VAL A 199 17.97 8.42 -16.34
CA VAL A 199 17.45 7.74 -15.13
C VAL A 199 17.27 6.24 -15.37
N GLY A 200 16.69 5.85 -16.51
CA GLY A 200 16.53 4.44 -16.86
C GLY A 200 17.86 3.70 -16.98
N GLN A 201 18.89 4.34 -17.58
CA GLN A 201 20.24 3.77 -17.69
C GLN A 201 20.85 3.52 -16.31
N ILE A 202 20.80 4.50 -15.40
CA ILE A 202 21.35 4.38 -14.04
C ILE A 202 20.60 3.27 -13.29
N MET A 203 19.27 3.23 -13.39
CA MET A 203 18.48 2.19 -12.73
C MET A 203 18.84 0.80 -13.25
N LYS A 204 19.02 0.65 -14.56
CA LYS A 204 19.43 -0.63 -15.13
C LYS A 204 20.80 -1.07 -14.64
N GLU A 205 21.78 -0.19 -14.67
CA GLU A 205 23.14 -0.50 -14.19
C GLU A 205 23.14 -0.93 -12.72
N LYS A 206 22.38 -0.24 -11.87
CA LYS A 206 22.23 -0.60 -10.46
C LYS A 206 21.52 -1.95 -10.28
N TYR A 207 20.47 -2.19 -11.07
CA TYR A 207 19.77 -3.47 -11.05
C TYR A 207 20.68 -4.64 -11.42
N ASP A 208 21.44 -4.48 -12.49
CA ASP A 208 22.36 -5.52 -12.95
C ASP A 208 23.42 -5.82 -11.86
N LYS A 209 23.98 -4.79 -11.21
CA LYS A 209 24.90 -4.95 -10.07
C LYS A 209 24.25 -5.65 -8.88
N PHE A 210 23.01 -5.29 -8.54
CA PHE A 210 22.25 -5.95 -7.47
C PHE A 210 22.03 -7.44 -7.77
N MET A 211 21.68 -7.75 -9.01
CA MET A 211 21.42 -9.12 -9.46
C MET A 211 22.71 -9.97 -9.58
N GLU A 212 23.86 -9.34 -9.72
CA GLU A 212 25.19 -10.01 -9.68
C GLU A 212 25.59 -10.37 -8.24
N ASP A 213 25.18 -9.58 -7.24
CA ASP A 213 25.43 -9.87 -5.83
C ASP A 213 24.49 -10.97 -5.32
N MET A 214 25.08 -12.14 -5.05
CA MET A 214 24.32 -13.31 -4.62
C MET A 214 23.65 -13.10 -3.25
N ASN A 215 24.32 -12.41 -2.32
CA ASN A 215 23.79 -12.21 -0.97
C ASN A 215 22.58 -11.25 -1.00
N LEU A 216 22.70 -10.12 -1.70
CA LEU A 216 21.61 -9.15 -1.85
C LEU A 216 20.39 -9.80 -2.53
N ARG A 217 20.62 -10.59 -3.55
CA ARG A 217 19.57 -11.30 -4.27
C ARG A 217 18.85 -12.33 -3.40
N GLU A 218 19.61 -13.12 -2.61
CA GLU A 218 19.01 -14.09 -1.69
C GLU A 218 18.23 -13.41 -0.58
N GLU A 219 18.74 -12.31 -0.03
CA GLU A 219 18.05 -11.53 0.98
C GLU A 219 16.75 -10.92 0.45
N ALA A 220 16.76 -10.32 -0.74
CA ALA A 220 15.57 -9.79 -1.38
C ALA A 220 14.52 -10.87 -1.68
N TRP A 221 14.98 -12.04 -2.12
CA TRP A 221 14.06 -13.18 -2.35
C TRP A 221 13.46 -13.71 -1.05
N ALA A 222 14.23 -13.80 0.03
CA ALA A 222 13.73 -14.18 1.34
C ALA A 222 12.69 -13.18 1.87
N TYR A 223 12.91 -11.88 1.63
CA TYR A 223 11.94 -10.82 1.97
C TYR A 223 10.63 -11.00 1.20
N GLU A 224 10.67 -11.19 -0.12
CA GLU A 224 9.47 -11.42 -0.93
C GLU A 224 8.70 -12.65 -0.49
N LYS A 225 9.41 -13.74 -0.21
CA LYS A 225 8.79 -14.96 0.30
C LYS A 225 8.05 -14.69 1.62
N ALA A 226 8.68 -13.98 2.55
CA ALA A 226 8.06 -13.64 3.83
C ALA A 226 6.81 -12.76 3.66
N GLU A 227 6.83 -11.79 2.73
CA GLU A 227 5.66 -10.96 2.42
C GLU A 227 4.54 -11.79 1.75
N PHE A 228 4.90 -12.69 0.84
CA PHE A 228 3.94 -13.61 0.22
C PHE A 228 3.27 -14.52 1.27
N ASP A 229 4.05 -15.10 2.19
CA ASP A 229 3.53 -15.94 3.27
C ASP A 229 2.57 -15.16 4.18
N LYS A 230 2.90 -13.90 4.54
CA LYS A 230 1.99 -13.00 5.29
C LYS A 230 0.68 -12.76 4.54
N MET A 231 0.75 -12.50 3.23
CA MET A 231 -0.43 -12.28 2.42
C MET A 231 -1.31 -13.53 2.36
N ALA A 232 -0.72 -14.71 2.19
CA ALA A 232 -1.44 -15.98 2.21
C ALA A 232 -2.19 -16.18 3.53
N HIS A 233 -1.53 -15.95 4.67
CA HIS A 233 -2.16 -16.01 5.99
C HIS A 233 -3.29 -14.99 6.16
N TYR A 234 -3.15 -13.79 5.59
CA TYR A 234 -4.20 -12.77 5.63
C TYR A 234 -5.43 -13.22 4.83
N VAL A 235 -5.23 -13.74 3.61
CA VAL A 235 -6.31 -14.24 2.73
C VAL A 235 -7.03 -15.42 3.39
N ASP A 236 -6.27 -16.36 3.97
CA ASP A 236 -6.84 -17.50 4.69
C ASP A 236 -7.66 -17.04 5.91
N GLY A 237 -7.13 -16.06 6.67
CA GLY A 237 -7.84 -15.47 7.80
C GLY A 237 -9.14 -14.76 7.38
N GLU A 238 -9.11 -14.03 6.27
CA GLU A 238 -10.30 -13.37 5.72
C GLU A 238 -11.35 -14.39 5.24
N ALA A 239 -10.91 -15.44 4.53
CA ALA A 239 -11.80 -16.50 4.06
C ALA A 239 -12.47 -17.22 5.25
N LYS A 240 -11.67 -17.54 6.29
CA LYS A 240 -12.17 -18.14 7.53
C LYS A 240 -13.17 -17.23 8.24
N GLY A 241 -12.84 -15.94 8.42
CA GLY A 241 -13.73 -14.98 9.05
C GLY A 241 -15.03 -14.76 8.29
N ARG A 242 -14.99 -14.79 6.94
CA ARG A 242 -16.21 -14.74 6.11
C ARG A 242 -17.07 -16.00 6.30
N ALA A 243 -16.45 -17.19 6.37
CA ALA A 243 -17.18 -18.43 6.60
C ALA A 243 -17.82 -18.44 8.00
N GLU A 244 -17.06 -18.08 9.05
CA GLU A 244 -17.58 -17.96 10.42
C GLU A 244 -18.72 -16.93 10.51
N GLY A 245 -18.58 -15.77 9.86
CA GLY A 245 -19.62 -14.74 9.82
C GLY A 245 -20.91 -15.19 9.12
N LYS A 246 -20.82 -16.04 8.09
CA LYS A 246 -22.01 -16.63 7.45
C LYS A 246 -22.72 -17.59 8.40
N VAL A 247 -21.97 -18.51 9.04
CA VAL A 247 -22.54 -19.43 10.03
C VAL A 247 -23.24 -18.67 11.16
N GLU A 248 -22.60 -17.66 11.73
CA GLU A 248 -23.17 -16.86 12.81
C GLU A 248 -24.43 -16.09 12.39
N LYS A 249 -24.47 -15.60 11.14
CA LYS A 249 -25.65 -14.96 10.57
C LYS A 249 -26.81 -15.96 10.42
N SER A 250 -26.56 -17.14 9.83
CA SER A 250 -27.59 -18.20 9.68
C SER A 250 -28.08 -18.64 11.06
N LYS A 251 -27.18 -18.89 12.02
CA LYS A 251 -27.50 -19.19 13.42
C LYS A 251 -28.41 -18.14 14.04
N SER A 252 -28.03 -16.88 13.94
CA SER A 252 -28.81 -15.76 14.51
C SER A 252 -30.24 -15.70 13.95
N HIS A 253 -30.38 -15.90 12.62
CA HIS A 253 -31.69 -15.91 11.97
C HIS A 253 -32.55 -17.09 12.46
N VAL A 254 -31.99 -18.29 12.50
CA VAL A 254 -32.70 -19.48 12.99
C VAL A 254 -33.14 -19.32 14.43
N ILE A 255 -32.24 -18.90 15.33
CA ILE A 255 -32.57 -18.72 16.75
C ILE A 255 -33.68 -17.66 16.93
N LYS A 256 -33.59 -16.54 16.21
CA LYS A 256 -34.60 -15.49 16.31
C LYS A 256 -35.97 -16.00 15.84
N PHE A 257 -36.02 -16.71 14.73
CA PHE A 257 -37.27 -17.24 14.18
C PHE A 257 -37.83 -18.36 15.05
N TYR A 258 -36.95 -19.27 15.53
CA TYR A 258 -37.31 -20.38 16.40
C TYR A 258 -37.91 -19.85 17.73
N LYS A 259 -37.28 -18.87 18.39
CA LYS A 259 -37.81 -18.27 19.62
C LYS A 259 -39.14 -17.55 19.42
N THR A 260 -39.39 -16.99 18.24
CA THR A 260 -40.67 -16.36 17.94
C THR A 260 -41.79 -17.42 17.82
N LYS A 261 -41.46 -18.56 17.24
CA LYS A 261 -42.42 -19.64 17.00
C LYS A 261 -42.60 -20.56 18.24
N TYR A 262 -41.52 -20.79 18.97
CA TYR A 262 -41.49 -21.68 20.13
C TYR A 262 -40.80 -21.01 21.34
N PRO A 263 -41.47 -20.04 21.98
CA PRO A 263 -40.83 -19.18 23.00
C PRO A 263 -40.39 -19.91 24.26
N ASN A 264 -40.95 -21.07 24.58
CA ASN A 264 -40.65 -21.84 25.77
C ASN A 264 -39.73 -23.06 25.50
N GLU A 265 -39.30 -23.28 24.27
CA GLU A 265 -38.48 -24.40 23.92
C GLU A 265 -37.00 -24.09 24.12
N ASP A 266 -36.21 -25.14 24.49
CA ASP A 266 -34.77 -25.06 24.61
C ASP A 266 -34.10 -24.83 23.25
N ILE A 267 -33.06 -24.01 23.23
CA ILE A 267 -32.26 -23.69 22.05
C ILE A 267 -30.85 -24.25 22.11
N SER A 268 -30.48 -24.97 23.15
CA SER A 268 -29.10 -25.47 23.33
C SER A 268 -28.67 -26.41 22.21
N TRP A 269 -29.60 -27.12 21.60
CA TRP A 269 -29.35 -28.01 20.46
C TRP A 269 -28.99 -27.26 19.16
N LEU A 270 -29.27 -25.96 19.08
CA LEU A 270 -28.90 -25.10 17.94
C LEU A 270 -27.44 -24.59 18.03
N GLU A 271 -26.66 -25.08 18.99
CA GLU A 271 -25.24 -24.73 19.09
C GLU A 271 -24.39 -25.64 18.19
N ASN A 272 -23.33 -25.06 17.61
CA ASN A 272 -22.30 -25.78 16.86
C ASN A 272 -22.78 -26.51 15.59
N LEU A 273 -23.84 -26.02 14.96
CA LEU A 273 -24.32 -26.52 13.66
C LEU A 273 -23.55 -25.88 12.52
N THR A 274 -23.54 -26.52 11.36
CA THR A 274 -22.99 -25.99 10.12
C THR A 274 -23.94 -24.98 9.47
N GLU A 275 -23.44 -24.09 8.59
CA GLU A 275 -24.25 -23.17 7.80
C GLU A 275 -25.42 -23.91 7.12
N LYS A 276 -25.10 -25.04 6.48
CA LYS A 276 -26.09 -25.87 5.77
C LYS A 276 -27.20 -26.39 6.69
N GLN A 277 -26.85 -26.83 7.89
CA GLN A 277 -27.85 -27.29 8.87
C GLN A 277 -28.73 -26.13 9.37
N TYR A 278 -28.17 -24.95 9.61
CA TYR A 278 -28.99 -23.77 9.94
C TYR A 278 -29.95 -23.40 8.82
N ASP A 279 -29.49 -23.41 7.56
CA ASP A 279 -30.36 -23.09 6.41
C ASP A 279 -31.48 -24.13 6.26
N GLU A 280 -31.20 -25.41 6.44
CA GLU A 280 -32.18 -26.49 6.40
C GLU A 280 -33.21 -26.36 7.53
N ILE A 281 -32.77 -26.08 8.75
CA ILE A 281 -33.67 -25.82 9.90
C ILE A 281 -34.54 -24.58 9.61
N PHE A 282 -33.97 -23.53 9.03
CA PHE A 282 -34.74 -22.32 8.70
C PHE A 282 -35.86 -22.61 7.68
N ASP A 283 -35.56 -23.38 6.65
CA ASP A 283 -36.54 -23.80 5.64
C ASP A 283 -37.64 -24.66 6.25
N MET A 284 -37.30 -25.64 7.12
CA MET A 284 -38.29 -26.47 7.80
C MET A 284 -39.19 -25.62 8.75
N LEU A 285 -38.58 -24.66 9.45
CA LEU A 285 -39.34 -23.72 10.29
C LEU A 285 -40.34 -22.88 9.48
N LEU A 286 -39.93 -22.42 8.29
CA LEU A 286 -40.83 -21.67 7.36
C LEU A 286 -41.98 -22.55 6.83
N ASN A 287 -41.71 -23.80 6.54
CA ASN A 287 -42.67 -24.77 6.04
C ASN A 287 -43.61 -25.32 7.12
N ASN A 288 -43.46 -24.88 8.38
CA ASN A 288 -44.25 -25.34 9.54
C ASN A 288 -44.11 -26.86 9.79
N GLU A 289 -42.95 -27.43 9.57
CA GLU A 289 -42.69 -28.83 9.87
C GLU A 289 -42.79 -29.13 11.37
N ASP A 290 -42.99 -30.40 11.71
CA ASP A 290 -43.10 -30.86 13.10
C ASP A 290 -41.76 -30.61 13.83
N LEU A 291 -41.85 -30.08 15.06
CA LEU A 291 -40.68 -29.76 15.87
C LEU A 291 -39.80 -30.95 16.14
N GLU A 292 -40.37 -32.14 16.33
CA GLU A 292 -39.58 -33.36 16.56
C GLU A 292 -38.82 -33.83 15.33
N VAL A 293 -39.28 -33.42 14.14
CA VAL A 293 -38.57 -33.68 12.87
C VAL A 293 -37.42 -32.70 12.72
N ILE A 294 -37.65 -31.43 13.01
CA ILE A 294 -36.62 -30.37 12.95
C ILE A 294 -35.43 -30.66 13.91
N LYS A 295 -35.71 -31.16 15.12
CA LYS A 295 -34.67 -31.49 16.12
C LYS A 295 -33.79 -32.70 15.76
N ARG A 296 -34.06 -33.39 14.65
CA ARG A 296 -33.26 -34.55 14.19
C ARG A 296 -32.10 -34.17 13.26
N ILE A 297 -32.01 -32.92 12.83
CA ILE A 297 -30.91 -32.38 12.04
C ILE A 297 -29.66 -32.20 12.91
#